data_db95d768fa330553f4343644c41952cd
#
_entry.id   db95d768fa330553f4343644c41952cd
#
_cell.length_a   1.000
_cell.length_b   1.000
_cell.length_c   1.000
_cell.angle_alpha   90.00
_cell.angle_beta   90.00
_cell.angle_gamma   90.00
#
_symmetry.space_group_name_H-M   'P 1'
#
loop_
_entity.id
_entity.type
_entity.pdbx_description
1 polymer ?
#
loop_
_entity_poly.entity_id
_entity_poly.type
_entity_poly.pdbx_seq_one_letter_code
_entity_poly.pdbx_strand_id
1 'polypeptide(L)'
;MNRERFHEVQERIEQVINVLGEHDVTATILETLAKKNYDSEMKMHVSIGAGVTLTCQHPGGGEGTTIVDLGSGIFGERSWSDAATLTRERMEELGHLLENLQSQSRQLETTITNLAQNFTAAAEAENKVEAAPSTEVSEAEVEPEPEDSPAPKSKRRRGGM
;
A
#
# COMPACT_ATOMS: atom_id res chain seq x y z
N MET A 1 4.15 9.44 7.37
CA MET A 1 3.23 9.61 6.23
C MET A 1 3.58 8.70 5.04
N ASN A 2 4.71 8.87 4.28
CA ASN A 2 5.01 7.96 3.15
C ASN A 2 5.34 6.53 3.57
N ARG A 3 6.06 6.33 4.69
CA ARG A 3 6.35 4.99 5.24
C ARG A 3 5.10 4.25 5.72
N GLU A 4 4.16 4.96 6.33
CA GLU A 4 2.86 4.40 6.75
C GLU A 4 2.05 3.94 5.54
N ARG A 5 1.96 4.79 4.50
CA ARG A 5 1.29 4.41 3.24
C ARG A 5 1.95 3.21 2.57
N PHE A 6 3.28 3.13 2.60
CA PHE A 6 4.00 1.97 2.07
C PHE A 6 3.61 0.70 2.84
N HIS A 7 3.54 0.78 4.16
CA HIS A 7 3.15 -0.34 5.01
C HIS A 7 1.69 -0.77 4.74
N GLU A 8 0.75 0.17 4.66
CA GLU A 8 -0.65 -0.10 4.31
C GLU A 8 -0.79 -0.79 2.94
N VAL A 9 0.01 -0.36 1.94
CA VAL A 9 0.00 -1.01 0.62
C VAL A 9 0.55 -2.42 0.70
N GLN A 10 1.61 -2.66 1.48
CA GLN A 10 2.16 -4.01 1.68
C GLN A 10 1.15 -4.94 2.37
N GLU A 11 0.46 -4.49 3.41
CA GLU A 11 -0.60 -5.26 4.06
C GLU A 11 -1.74 -5.63 3.09
N ARG A 12 -2.14 -4.68 2.22
CA ARG A 12 -3.14 -4.96 1.18
C ARG A 12 -2.66 -5.97 0.15
N ILE A 13 -1.39 -5.91 -0.24
CA ILE A 13 -0.77 -6.89 -1.14
C ILE A 13 -0.87 -8.28 -0.52
N GLU A 14 -0.50 -8.46 0.74
CA GLU A 14 -0.60 -9.74 1.45
C GLU A 14 -2.04 -10.26 1.52
N GLN A 15 -3.00 -9.37 1.81
CA GLN A 15 -4.42 -9.73 1.82
C GLN A 15 -4.90 -10.23 0.46
N VAL A 16 -4.54 -9.53 -0.63
CA VAL A 16 -4.93 -9.94 -1.99
C VAL A 16 -4.29 -11.27 -2.37
N ILE A 17 -3.02 -11.52 -2.02
CA ILE A 17 -2.33 -12.79 -2.25
C ILE A 17 -3.05 -13.93 -1.53
N ASN A 18 -3.45 -13.74 -0.28
CA ASN A 18 -4.17 -14.75 0.49
C ASN A 18 -5.53 -15.09 -0.16
N VAL A 19 -6.29 -14.07 -0.55
CA VAL A 19 -7.59 -14.24 -1.24
C VAL A 19 -7.40 -14.94 -2.58
N LEU A 20 -6.38 -14.60 -3.36
CA LEU A 20 -6.03 -15.30 -4.61
C LEU A 20 -5.76 -16.77 -4.37
N GLY A 21 -5.02 -17.12 -3.31
CA GLY A 21 -4.76 -18.50 -2.93
C GLY A 21 -6.03 -19.28 -2.60
N GLU A 22 -6.96 -18.66 -1.86
CA GLU A 22 -8.26 -19.29 -1.52
C GLU A 22 -9.12 -19.51 -2.78
N HIS A 23 -9.14 -18.54 -3.70
CA HIS A 23 -9.88 -18.66 -4.96
C HIS A 23 -9.27 -19.75 -5.86
N ASP A 24 -7.94 -19.86 -5.92
CA ASP A 24 -7.27 -20.89 -6.73
C ASP A 24 -7.59 -22.31 -6.23
N VAL A 25 -7.56 -22.52 -4.93
CA VAL A 25 -7.97 -23.80 -4.33
C VAL A 25 -9.43 -24.10 -4.66
N THR A 26 -10.31 -23.13 -4.53
CA THR A 26 -11.74 -23.27 -4.80
C THR A 26 -11.99 -23.60 -6.28
N ALA A 27 -11.38 -22.85 -7.21
CA ALA A 27 -11.52 -23.10 -8.63
C ALA A 27 -11.00 -24.49 -9.02
N THR A 28 -9.85 -24.91 -8.49
CA THR A 28 -9.24 -26.22 -8.74
C THR A 28 -10.15 -27.36 -8.27
N ILE A 29 -10.79 -27.21 -7.10
CA ILE A 29 -11.77 -28.18 -6.59
C ILE A 29 -12.98 -28.26 -7.54
N LEU A 30 -13.57 -27.12 -7.91
CA LEU A 30 -14.72 -27.06 -8.79
C LEU A 30 -14.42 -27.63 -10.19
N GLU A 31 -13.26 -27.29 -10.76
CA GLU A 31 -12.79 -27.86 -12.04
C GLU A 31 -12.61 -29.39 -11.96
N THR A 32 -12.10 -29.87 -10.84
CA THR A 32 -11.93 -31.32 -10.61
C THR A 32 -13.28 -32.02 -10.51
N LEU A 33 -14.24 -31.40 -9.82
CA LEU A 33 -15.61 -31.90 -9.73
C LEU A 33 -16.32 -31.88 -11.10
N ALA A 34 -16.21 -30.78 -11.85
CA ALA A 34 -16.82 -30.63 -13.18
C ALA A 34 -16.27 -31.64 -14.21
N LYS A 35 -14.98 -32.00 -14.13
CA LYS A 35 -14.34 -32.96 -15.06
C LYS A 35 -14.76 -34.42 -14.86
N LYS A 36 -15.30 -34.78 -13.72
CA LYS A 36 -15.72 -36.13 -13.43
C LYS A 36 -17.17 -36.34 -13.85
N ASN A 37 -17.38 -37.29 -14.77
CA ASN A 37 -18.73 -37.81 -15.03
C ASN A 37 -19.15 -38.68 -13.86
N TYR A 38 -20.08 -38.18 -13.06
CA TYR A 38 -20.64 -38.92 -11.95
C TYR A 38 -21.89 -39.66 -12.43
N ASP A 39 -21.67 -40.82 -13.06
CA ASP A 39 -22.79 -41.71 -13.45
C ASP A 39 -23.39 -42.45 -12.25
N SER A 40 -22.70 -42.44 -11.12
CA SER A 40 -23.12 -43.09 -9.88
C SER A 40 -23.06 -42.13 -8.67
N GLU A 41 -23.75 -42.51 -7.63
CA GLU A 41 -23.75 -41.83 -6.34
C GLU A 41 -22.30 -41.61 -5.83
N MET A 42 -21.98 -40.36 -5.46
CA MET A 42 -20.69 -40.02 -4.88
C MET A 42 -20.84 -39.55 -3.43
N LYS A 43 -19.98 -40.06 -2.56
CA LYS A 43 -19.86 -39.63 -1.17
C LYS A 43 -18.71 -38.64 -1.02
N MET A 44 -18.97 -37.52 -0.39
CA MET A 44 -17.96 -36.48 -0.08
C MET A 44 -17.89 -36.29 1.41
N HIS A 45 -16.72 -35.98 1.90
CA HIS A 45 -16.47 -35.63 3.29
C HIS A 45 -16.10 -34.16 3.40
N VAL A 46 -16.91 -33.37 4.08
CA VAL A 46 -16.72 -31.93 4.28
C VAL A 46 -16.35 -31.67 5.72
N SER A 47 -15.14 -31.18 5.95
CA SER A 47 -14.73 -30.77 7.29
C SER A 47 -15.39 -29.45 7.67
N ILE A 48 -16.08 -29.43 8.81
CA ILE A 48 -16.74 -28.21 9.34
C ILE A 48 -15.98 -27.60 10.53
N GLY A 49 -14.79 -28.07 10.82
CA GLY A 49 -13.95 -27.59 11.91
C GLY A 49 -14.05 -28.44 13.19
N ALA A 50 -13.20 -28.14 14.18
CA ALA A 50 -13.13 -28.86 15.45
C ALA A 50 -13.02 -30.39 15.34
N GLY A 51 -12.42 -30.92 14.24
CA GLY A 51 -12.32 -32.36 13.98
C GLY A 51 -13.61 -33.02 13.51
N VAL A 52 -14.68 -32.25 13.26
CA VAL A 52 -15.97 -32.77 12.79
C VAL A 52 -16.01 -32.76 11.26
N THR A 53 -16.44 -33.88 10.69
CA THR A 53 -16.58 -34.06 9.24
C THR A 53 -18.00 -34.53 8.92
N LEU A 54 -18.64 -33.83 7.99
CA LEU A 54 -19.94 -34.23 7.45
C LEU A 54 -19.75 -35.12 6.23
N THR A 55 -20.58 -36.16 6.14
CA THR A 55 -20.69 -36.96 4.92
C THR A 55 -21.84 -36.44 4.08
N CYS A 56 -21.53 -35.94 2.88
CA CYS A 56 -22.51 -35.49 1.90
C CYS A 56 -22.59 -36.52 0.77
N GLN A 57 -23.77 -36.63 0.14
CA GLN A 57 -23.97 -37.53 -1.00
C GLN A 57 -24.43 -36.71 -2.20
N HIS A 58 -23.80 -36.92 -3.35
CA HIS A 58 -24.27 -36.43 -4.63
C HIS A 58 -24.96 -37.60 -5.35
N PRO A 59 -26.22 -37.43 -5.80
CA PRO A 59 -27.02 -38.54 -6.33
C PRO A 59 -26.52 -39.14 -7.65
N GLY A 60 -25.56 -38.49 -8.31
CA GLY A 60 -25.10 -38.86 -9.63
C GLY A 60 -26.03 -38.35 -10.76
N GLY A 61 -25.72 -38.71 -11.99
CA GLY A 61 -26.58 -38.38 -13.16
C GLY A 61 -26.32 -37.01 -13.76
N GLY A 62 -25.14 -36.45 -13.59
CA GLY A 62 -24.72 -35.21 -14.24
C GLY A 62 -23.80 -34.34 -13.42
N GLU A 63 -23.54 -33.16 -13.90
CA GLU A 63 -22.79 -32.14 -13.19
C GLU A 63 -23.60 -31.60 -11.99
N GLY A 64 -22.93 -31.49 -10.85
CA GLY A 64 -23.55 -30.92 -9.66
C GLY A 64 -23.63 -29.41 -9.68
N THR A 65 -24.39 -28.87 -8.75
CA THR A 65 -24.55 -27.44 -8.55
C THR A 65 -23.94 -26.99 -7.22
N THR A 66 -23.63 -25.72 -7.13
CA THR A 66 -23.17 -25.07 -5.91
C THR A 66 -23.81 -23.69 -5.77
N ILE A 67 -23.86 -23.19 -4.55
CA ILE A 67 -24.34 -21.84 -4.28
C ILE A 67 -23.11 -20.91 -4.29
N VAL A 68 -23.17 -19.88 -5.10
CA VAL A 68 -22.11 -18.89 -5.27
C VAL A 68 -22.62 -17.52 -4.84
N ASP A 69 -21.81 -16.78 -4.10
CA ASP A 69 -22.04 -15.36 -3.86
C ASP A 69 -21.80 -14.58 -5.16
N LEU A 70 -22.84 -13.93 -5.66
CA LEU A 70 -22.80 -13.11 -6.88
C LEU A 70 -22.44 -11.64 -6.59
N GLY A 71 -22.17 -11.31 -5.33
CA GLY A 71 -21.90 -9.98 -4.86
C GLY A 71 -23.10 -9.33 -4.17
N SER A 72 -22.83 -8.34 -3.34
CA SER A 72 -23.84 -7.59 -2.56
C SER A 72 -24.75 -8.46 -1.70
N GLY A 73 -24.31 -9.65 -1.27
CA GLY A 73 -25.09 -10.58 -0.47
C GLY A 73 -26.15 -11.35 -1.26
N ILE A 74 -26.08 -11.34 -2.59
CA ILE A 74 -26.95 -12.12 -3.48
C ILE A 74 -26.26 -13.45 -3.76
N PHE A 75 -26.96 -14.54 -3.46
CA PHE A 75 -26.50 -15.90 -3.70
C PHE A 75 -27.32 -16.53 -4.84
N GLY A 76 -26.62 -17.27 -5.69
CA GLY A 76 -27.26 -17.96 -6.81
C GLY A 76 -26.70 -19.37 -6.98
N GLU A 77 -27.55 -20.27 -7.43
CA GLU A 77 -27.15 -21.62 -7.80
C GLU A 77 -26.50 -21.61 -9.17
N ARG A 78 -25.35 -22.27 -9.30
CA ARG A 78 -24.56 -22.42 -10.54
C ARG A 78 -24.06 -23.84 -10.66
N SER A 79 -23.83 -24.29 -11.88
CA SER A 79 -23.10 -25.53 -12.15
C SER A 79 -21.67 -25.42 -11.62
N TRP A 80 -21.02 -26.55 -11.37
CA TRP A 80 -19.60 -26.53 -10.94
C TRP A 80 -18.69 -25.89 -11.98
N SER A 81 -18.96 -26.10 -13.27
CA SER A 81 -18.20 -25.47 -14.38
C SER A 81 -18.40 -23.96 -14.41
N ASP A 82 -19.65 -23.48 -14.28
CA ASP A 82 -19.93 -22.04 -14.27
C ASP A 82 -19.32 -21.37 -13.02
N ALA A 83 -19.41 -22.03 -11.86
CA ALA A 83 -18.82 -21.54 -10.63
C ALA A 83 -17.28 -21.46 -10.71
N ALA A 84 -16.64 -22.47 -11.33
CA ALA A 84 -15.19 -22.44 -11.57
C ALA A 84 -14.79 -21.28 -12.48
N THR A 85 -15.54 -21.10 -13.59
CA THR A 85 -15.30 -19.99 -14.52
C THR A 85 -15.41 -18.64 -13.83
N LEU A 86 -16.49 -18.42 -13.07
CA LEU A 86 -16.70 -17.19 -12.31
C LEU A 86 -15.58 -16.95 -11.28
N THR A 87 -15.10 -18.03 -10.63
CA THR A 87 -13.99 -17.92 -9.67
C THR A 87 -12.68 -17.54 -10.37
N ARG A 88 -12.40 -18.09 -11.57
CA ARG A 88 -11.24 -17.70 -12.36
C ARG A 88 -11.31 -16.25 -12.85
N GLU A 89 -12.47 -15.78 -13.30
CA GLU A 89 -12.68 -14.38 -13.68
C GLU A 89 -12.37 -13.44 -12.51
N ARG A 90 -12.84 -13.75 -11.31
CA ARG A 90 -12.51 -12.99 -10.09
C ARG A 90 -11.02 -13.00 -9.76
N MET A 91 -10.34 -14.12 -10.01
CA MET A 91 -8.89 -14.20 -9.83
C MET A 91 -8.14 -13.28 -10.81
N GLU A 92 -8.60 -13.17 -12.06
CA GLU A 92 -8.02 -12.23 -13.03
C GLU A 92 -8.17 -10.79 -12.58
N GLU A 93 -9.37 -10.39 -12.10
CA GLU A 93 -9.61 -9.06 -11.54
C GLU A 93 -8.72 -8.76 -10.31
N LEU A 94 -8.58 -9.72 -9.40
CA LEU A 94 -7.68 -9.60 -8.25
C LEU A 94 -6.20 -9.55 -8.67
N GLY A 95 -5.83 -10.25 -9.74
CA GLY A 95 -4.49 -10.19 -10.34
C GLY A 95 -4.15 -8.77 -10.81
N HIS A 96 -5.07 -8.12 -11.53
CA HIS A 96 -4.89 -6.72 -11.94
C HIS A 96 -4.80 -5.76 -10.75
N LEU A 97 -5.59 -6.00 -9.70
CA LEU A 97 -5.49 -5.23 -8.46
C LEU A 97 -4.11 -5.40 -7.81
N LEU A 98 -3.60 -6.64 -7.77
CA LEU A 98 -2.28 -6.94 -7.21
C LEU A 98 -1.16 -6.23 -7.97
N GLU A 99 -1.19 -6.25 -9.32
CA GLU A 99 -0.22 -5.54 -10.16
C GLU A 99 -0.22 -4.03 -9.87
N ASN A 100 -1.41 -3.45 -9.73
CA ASN A 100 -1.56 -2.03 -9.42
C ASN A 100 -0.97 -1.70 -8.03
N LEU A 101 -1.28 -2.48 -7.01
CA LEU A 101 -0.74 -2.30 -5.65
C LEU A 101 0.79 -2.46 -5.62
N GLN A 102 1.33 -3.43 -6.36
CA GLN A 102 2.78 -3.61 -6.48
C GLN A 102 3.46 -2.43 -7.18
N SER A 103 2.81 -1.86 -8.20
CA SER A 103 3.30 -0.64 -8.87
C SER A 103 3.33 0.55 -7.90
N GLN A 104 2.26 0.75 -7.13
CA GLN A 104 2.19 1.79 -6.10
C GLN A 104 3.26 1.60 -5.02
N SER A 105 3.48 0.36 -4.58
CA SER A 105 4.53 0.03 -3.60
C SER A 105 5.91 0.44 -4.10
N ARG A 106 6.27 0.10 -5.35
CA ARG A 106 7.57 0.48 -5.96
C ARG A 106 7.73 2.00 -6.07
N GLN A 107 6.66 2.73 -6.42
CA GLN A 107 6.69 4.19 -6.49
C GLN A 107 6.93 4.82 -5.11
N LEU A 108 6.27 4.31 -4.07
CA LEU A 108 6.46 4.76 -2.70
C LEU A 108 7.88 4.46 -2.20
N GLU A 109 8.42 3.29 -2.48
CA GLU A 109 9.79 2.90 -2.14
C GLU A 109 10.81 3.84 -2.78
N THR A 110 10.66 4.12 -4.08
CA THR A 110 11.50 5.07 -4.80
C THR A 110 11.42 6.47 -4.19
N THR A 111 10.22 6.92 -3.85
CA THR A 111 10.00 8.23 -3.23
C THR A 111 10.66 8.30 -1.85
N ILE A 112 10.52 7.26 -1.02
CA ILE A 112 11.15 7.19 0.30
C ILE A 112 12.67 7.23 0.18
N THR A 113 13.24 6.47 -0.77
CA THR A 113 14.69 6.43 -1.01
C THR A 113 15.21 7.79 -1.46
N ASN A 114 14.55 8.44 -2.42
CA ASN A 114 14.93 9.76 -2.90
C ASN A 114 14.86 10.82 -1.78
N LEU A 115 13.82 10.80 -0.97
CA LEU A 115 13.70 11.69 0.18
C LEU A 115 14.83 11.45 1.19
N ALA A 116 15.15 10.21 1.50
CA ALA A 116 16.26 9.88 2.42
C ALA A 116 17.60 10.40 1.89
N GLN A 117 17.88 10.21 0.59
CA GLN A 117 19.10 10.71 -0.05
C GLN A 117 19.18 12.25 0.00
N ASN A 118 18.07 12.93 -0.30
CA ASN A 118 18.00 14.38 -0.25
C ASN A 118 18.23 14.92 1.17
N PHE A 119 17.70 14.27 2.20
CA PHE A 119 17.94 14.63 3.59
C PHE A 119 19.41 14.43 3.98
N THR A 120 20.03 13.34 3.56
CA THR A 120 21.45 13.09 3.83
C THR A 120 22.32 14.14 3.15
N ALA A 121 22.06 14.44 1.88
CA ALA A 121 22.81 15.45 1.13
C ALA A 121 22.65 16.87 1.73
N ALA A 122 21.44 17.22 2.20
CA ALA A 122 21.21 18.49 2.88
C ALA A 122 21.97 18.59 4.21
N ALA A 123 21.96 17.53 5.02
CA ALA A 123 22.69 17.48 6.29
C ALA A 123 24.23 17.56 6.08
N GLU A 124 24.75 16.92 5.04
CA GLU A 124 26.17 17.02 4.69
C GLU A 124 26.54 18.43 4.21
N ALA A 125 25.65 19.11 3.49
CA ALA A 125 25.85 20.48 3.04
C ALA A 125 25.88 21.46 4.22
N GLU A 126 24.98 21.32 5.20
CA GLU A 126 24.95 22.13 6.42
C GLU A 126 26.22 21.92 7.26
N ASN A 127 26.66 20.69 7.49
CA ASN A 127 27.91 20.39 8.20
C ASN A 127 29.15 20.96 7.50
N LYS A 128 29.12 21.07 6.17
CA LYS A 128 30.26 21.64 5.40
C LYS A 128 30.31 23.17 5.48
N VAL A 129 29.15 23.81 5.68
CA VAL A 129 29.07 25.28 5.89
C VAL A 129 29.56 25.65 7.29
N GLU A 130 29.27 24.82 8.31
CA GLU A 130 29.69 25.06 9.69
C GLU A 130 31.19 24.77 9.94
N ALA A 131 31.82 23.96 9.06
CA ALA A 131 33.24 23.63 9.10
C ALA A 131 34.12 24.60 8.31
N ALA A 132 33.59 25.69 7.74
CA ALA A 132 34.42 26.74 7.13
C ALA A 132 35.01 27.61 8.25
N PRO A 133 36.35 27.74 8.36
CA PRO A 133 36.97 28.50 9.42
C PRO A 133 36.61 29.96 9.31
N SER A 134 36.08 30.51 10.41
CA SER A 134 35.92 31.95 10.62
C SER A 134 37.26 32.63 10.35
N THR A 135 37.38 33.33 9.24
CA THR A 135 38.54 34.15 8.94
C THR A 135 38.59 35.23 10.02
N GLU A 136 39.62 35.18 10.84
CA GLU A 136 39.99 36.21 11.79
C GLU A 136 39.99 37.57 11.10
N VAL A 137 39.15 38.45 11.58
CA VAL A 137 39.26 39.88 11.28
C VAL A 137 40.40 40.39 12.14
N SER A 138 41.55 40.62 11.48
CA SER A 138 42.73 41.31 12.01
C SER A 138 42.31 42.66 12.60
N GLU A 139 42.58 42.84 13.88
CA GLU A 139 42.63 44.12 14.55
C GLU A 139 43.65 45.00 13.86
N ALA A 140 43.19 46.10 13.28
CA ALA A 140 44.03 47.24 12.96
C ALA A 140 43.73 48.36 13.96
N GLU A 141 44.67 48.55 14.82
CA GLU A 141 44.95 49.64 15.76
C GLU A 141 44.82 51.00 15.05
N VAL A 142 44.01 51.90 15.58
CA VAL A 142 44.12 53.35 15.33
C VAL A 142 43.83 54.11 16.63
N GLU A 143 44.86 54.78 17.08
CA GLU A 143 44.98 55.74 18.20
C GLU A 143 44.21 57.05 17.95
N PRO A 144 44.08 57.93 18.99
CA PRO A 144 42.86 58.77 19.19
C PRO A 144 43.03 60.25 18.89
N GLU A 145 41.86 60.91 18.83
CA GLU A 145 41.49 62.33 19.16
C GLU A 145 42.07 63.51 18.32
N PRO A 146 41.48 64.77 18.40
CA PRO A 146 40.37 65.26 19.23
C PRO A 146 39.31 66.20 18.58
N GLU A 147 38.26 66.43 19.35
CA GLU A 147 37.39 67.63 19.55
C GLU A 147 36.92 68.48 18.31
N ASP A 148 35.66 68.58 18.13
CA ASP A 148 34.93 69.84 18.40
C ASP A 148 33.38 69.67 18.27
N SER A 149 32.71 70.18 19.25
CA SER A 149 31.23 70.35 19.33
C SER A 149 30.85 71.70 18.69
N PRO A 150 29.65 72.08 18.24
CA PRO A 150 28.43 71.95 19.00
C PRO A 150 27.12 71.72 18.19
N ALA A 151 26.11 71.28 18.90
CA ALA A 151 24.69 71.33 18.52
C ALA A 151 24.19 72.83 18.40
N PRO A 152 22.96 73.19 17.96
CA PRO A 152 21.72 72.53 18.20
C PRO A 152 20.54 72.73 17.19
N LYS A 153 19.33 72.24 17.58
CA LYS A 153 17.97 72.68 17.26
C LYS A 153 17.16 71.99 16.18
N SER A 154 16.25 71.16 16.59
CA SER A 154 14.77 71.42 16.65
C SER A 154 14.01 71.73 15.36
N LYS A 155 13.07 70.87 15.00
CA LYS A 155 11.64 71.21 14.86
C LYS A 155 10.75 69.99 14.49
N ARG A 156 9.85 69.69 15.36
CA ARG A 156 8.46 69.27 15.25
C ARG A 156 7.73 69.66 13.96
N ARG A 157 6.85 68.76 13.48
CA ARG A 157 5.42 68.92 13.11
C ARG A 157 4.98 67.60 12.46
N ARG A 158 4.05 66.85 12.98
CA ARG A 158 2.58 66.95 13.11
C ARG A 158 1.83 66.99 11.75
N GLY A 159 0.86 66.06 11.64
CA GLY A 159 -0.33 66.07 10.80
C GLY A 159 -0.28 64.93 9.80
N GLY A 160 -1.18 63.94 9.75
CA GLY A 160 -2.63 64.01 10.00
C GLY A 160 -3.33 63.74 8.67
N MET A 161 -3.90 62.64 8.54
CA MET A 161 -5.18 62.18 8.04
C MET A 161 -5.10 60.70 7.67
#